data_f48499865a02547003c1d2f22deed687
#
_entry.id   f48499865a02547003c1d2f22deed687
#
_cell.length_a   1.000
_cell.length_b   1.000
_cell.length_c   1.000
_cell.angle_alpha   90.00
_cell.angle_beta   90.00
_cell.angle_gamma   90.00
#
_symmetry.space_group_name_H-M   'P 1'
#
loop_
_entity.id
_entity.type
_entity.pdbx_description
1 polymer ?
#
loop_
_entity_poly.entity_id
_entity_poly.type
_entity_poly.pdbx_seq_one_letter_code
_entity_poly.pdbx_strand_id
1 'polypeptide(L)'
;MSQVSPAQSVRVVNVAVGIERTDRDAPVRDPRHQALQVLIGRWISEGQTVATAQIPSAAIATSDVYQWAPGGFFVVHCAYGKIGDASVGGVEIIGADGGAYRSTFYDSFGNVHRSRA
;
A
#
# COMPACT_ATOMS: atom_id res chain seq x y z
N MET A 1 30.67 6.46 -4.18
CA MET A 1 29.96 5.17 -4.20
C MET A 1 29.88 4.65 -2.77
N SER A 2 28.73 4.73 -2.16
CA SER A 2 28.55 4.22 -0.82
C SER A 2 28.55 2.71 -0.85
N GLN A 3 29.48 2.12 -0.17
CA GLN A 3 29.43 0.69 0.07
C GLN A 3 28.37 0.41 1.12
N VAL A 4 27.38 -0.37 0.75
CA VAL A 4 26.47 -0.96 1.75
C VAL A 4 27.32 -1.89 2.60
N SER A 5 27.46 -1.57 3.88
CA SER A 5 28.16 -2.42 4.82
C SER A 5 27.45 -3.78 4.88
N PRO A 6 28.10 -4.90 4.51
CA PRO A 6 27.41 -6.17 4.38
C PRO A 6 27.09 -6.86 5.69
N ALA A 7 27.37 -6.28 6.82
CA ALA A 7 27.20 -6.97 8.09
C ALA A 7 26.61 -6.05 9.15
N GLN A 8 25.50 -5.43 8.84
CA GLN A 8 24.69 -4.96 9.95
C GLN A 8 23.90 -6.15 10.50
N SER A 9 24.44 -6.74 11.54
CA SER A 9 23.66 -7.70 12.31
C SER A 9 22.47 -6.95 12.90
N VAL A 10 21.30 -7.26 12.39
CA VAL A 10 20.05 -6.82 13.02
C VAL A 10 19.94 -7.57 14.33
N ARG A 11 20.17 -6.88 15.42
CA ARG A 11 19.87 -7.41 16.73
C ARG A 11 18.36 -7.44 16.90
N VAL A 12 17.77 -8.61 16.86
CA VAL A 12 16.40 -8.77 17.27
C VAL A 12 16.36 -8.59 18.78
N VAL A 13 16.00 -7.41 19.21
CA VAL A 13 15.65 -7.20 20.60
C VAL A 13 14.28 -7.82 20.80
N ASN A 14 14.17 -8.76 21.72
CA ASN A 14 12.87 -9.24 22.15
C ASN A 14 12.10 -8.07 22.75
N VAL A 15 11.29 -7.44 21.91
CA VAL A 15 10.26 -6.54 22.39
C VAL A 15 9.18 -7.44 22.98
N ALA A 16 9.08 -7.47 24.29
CA ALA A 16 7.92 -8.04 24.95
C ALA A 16 6.72 -7.20 24.54
N VAL A 17 6.06 -7.59 23.46
CA VAL A 17 4.75 -7.06 23.14
C VAL A 17 3.82 -7.67 24.17
N GLY A 18 3.37 -6.87 25.14
CA GLY A 18 2.46 -7.30 26.18
C GLY A 18 1.05 -7.59 25.69
N ILE A 19 0.93 -8.30 24.57
CA ILE A 19 -0.35 -8.78 24.08
C ILE A 19 -0.31 -10.29 24.12
N GLU A 20 -0.71 -10.83 25.24
CA GLU A 20 -1.04 -12.25 25.32
C GLU A 20 -2.39 -12.44 24.62
N ARG A 21 -2.34 -12.98 23.41
CA ARG A 21 -3.54 -13.44 22.74
C ARG A 21 -3.70 -14.93 22.99
N THR A 22 -4.80 -15.29 23.59
CA THR A 22 -5.27 -16.67 23.58
C THR A 22 -5.91 -16.96 22.23
N ASP A 23 -5.94 -18.21 21.79
CA ASP A 23 -6.58 -18.60 20.52
C ASP A 23 -8.05 -18.15 20.41
N ARG A 24 -8.70 -17.89 21.55
CA ARG A 24 -10.08 -17.38 21.60
C ARG A 24 -10.20 -15.91 21.18
N ASP A 25 -9.13 -15.15 21.34
CA ASP A 25 -9.11 -13.71 21.05
C ASP A 25 -8.44 -13.44 19.71
N ALA A 26 -8.04 -14.47 18.97
CA ALA A 26 -7.47 -14.30 17.65
C ALA A 26 -8.54 -13.74 16.70
N PRO A 27 -8.26 -12.64 16.02
CA PRO A 27 -9.19 -12.11 15.04
C PRO A 27 -9.41 -13.11 13.92
N VAL A 28 -10.63 -13.20 13.46
CA VAL A 28 -11.03 -14.11 12.38
C VAL A 28 -11.36 -13.28 11.14
N ARG A 29 -10.81 -13.70 10.00
CA ARG A 29 -11.19 -13.12 8.72
C ARG A 29 -12.67 -13.40 8.45
N ASP A 30 -13.36 -12.41 7.93
CA ASP A 30 -14.76 -12.51 7.58
C ASP A 30 -14.98 -12.11 6.10
N PRO A 31 -16.23 -12.12 5.58
CA PRO A 31 -16.48 -11.80 4.19
C PRO A 31 -15.97 -10.42 3.75
N ARG A 32 -15.87 -9.45 4.64
CA ARG A 32 -15.34 -8.12 4.32
C ARG A 32 -13.85 -8.20 3.95
N HIS A 33 -13.08 -8.99 4.67
CA HIS A 33 -11.67 -9.23 4.35
C HIS A 33 -11.55 -10.01 3.03
N GLN A 34 -12.36 -11.05 2.87
CA GLN A 34 -12.33 -11.88 1.67
C GLN A 34 -12.67 -11.07 0.40
N ALA A 35 -13.55 -10.09 0.51
CA ALA A 35 -13.90 -9.23 -0.62
C ALA A 35 -12.72 -8.45 -1.19
N LEU A 36 -11.71 -8.16 -0.37
CA LEU A 36 -10.49 -7.47 -0.80
C LEU A 36 -9.62 -8.32 -1.73
N GLN A 37 -9.88 -9.63 -1.82
CA GLN A 37 -9.15 -10.53 -2.72
C GLN A 37 -9.21 -10.07 -4.18
N VAL A 38 -10.25 -9.38 -4.59
CA VAL A 38 -10.41 -8.87 -5.95
C VAL A 38 -9.29 -7.89 -6.35
N LEU A 39 -8.68 -7.21 -5.37
CA LEU A 39 -7.59 -6.27 -5.60
C LEU A 39 -6.25 -6.96 -5.79
N ILE A 40 -6.08 -8.17 -5.24
CA ILE A 40 -4.78 -8.82 -5.16
C ILE A 40 -4.24 -9.12 -6.54
N GLY A 41 -3.01 -8.71 -6.78
CA GLY A 41 -2.33 -8.92 -8.05
C GLY A 41 -1.51 -7.70 -8.46
N ARG A 42 -1.05 -7.74 -9.68
CA ARG A 42 -0.30 -6.66 -10.31
C ARG A 42 -1.13 -6.05 -11.43
N TRP A 43 -1.29 -4.75 -11.39
CA TRP A 43 -2.05 -3.98 -12.35
C TRP A 43 -1.12 -2.99 -13.05
N ILE A 44 -1.18 -2.96 -14.37
CA ILE A 44 -0.44 -1.99 -15.17
C ILE A 44 -1.46 -1.13 -15.89
N SER A 45 -1.33 0.18 -15.74
CA SER A 45 -2.21 1.15 -16.37
C SER A 45 -1.40 2.08 -17.24
N GLU A 46 -1.89 2.34 -18.43
CA GLU A 46 -1.32 3.30 -19.37
C GLU A 46 -2.41 4.25 -19.84
N GLY A 47 -2.04 5.50 -20.04
CA GLY A 47 -3.00 6.50 -20.45
C GLY A 47 -2.34 7.86 -20.64
N GLN A 48 -3.18 8.88 -20.63
CA GLN A 48 -2.72 10.26 -20.73
C GLN A 48 -3.56 11.14 -19.82
N THR A 49 -2.94 12.17 -19.29
CA THR A 49 -3.69 13.24 -18.62
C THR A 49 -4.45 14.06 -19.64
N VAL A 50 -5.55 14.67 -19.20
CA VAL A 50 -6.33 15.57 -20.05
C VAL A 50 -5.59 16.90 -20.16
N ALA A 51 -5.38 17.35 -21.40
CA ALA A 51 -4.79 18.66 -21.64
C ALA A 51 -5.71 19.77 -21.16
N THR A 52 -5.11 20.81 -20.57
CA THR A 52 -5.79 22.06 -20.23
C THR A 52 -5.22 23.19 -21.09
N ALA A 53 -5.79 24.38 -20.96
CA ALA A 53 -5.26 25.55 -21.68
C ALA A 53 -3.82 25.90 -21.27
N GLN A 54 -3.40 25.53 -20.04
CA GLN A 54 -2.10 25.87 -19.48
C GLN A 54 -1.15 24.69 -19.42
N ILE A 55 -1.67 23.46 -19.42
CA ILE A 55 -0.88 22.25 -19.21
C ILE A 55 -1.15 21.27 -20.34
N PRO A 56 -0.13 20.85 -21.09
CA PRO A 56 -0.31 19.85 -22.13
C PRO A 56 -0.61 18.47 -21.54
N SER A 57 -1.21 17.62 -22.36
CA SER A 57 -1.39 16.21 -22.01
C SER A 57 -0.03 15.55 -21.77
N ALA A 58 0.05 14.72 -20.73
CA ALA A 58 1.24 13.93 -20.41
C ALA A 58 0.90 12.45 -20.39
N ALA A 59 1.85 11.64 -20.79
CA ALA A 59 1.72 10.17 -20.72
C ALA A 59 1.72 9.71 -19.27
N ILE A 60 0.84 8.75 -18.96
CA ILE A 60 0.79 8.08 -17.66
C ILE A 60 1.12 6.61 -17.87
N ALA A 61 2.04 6.09 -17.07
CA ALA A 61 2.31 4.66 -16.97
C ALA A 61 2.48 4.30 -15.50
N THR A 62 1.62 3.46 -14.99
CA THR A 62 1.64 3.06 -13.58
C THR A 62 1.69 1.55 -13.42
N SER A 63 2.33 1.12 -12.35
CA SER A 63 2.36 -0.25 -11.90
C SER A 63 1.90 -0.27 -10.45
N ASP A 64 0.87 -1.07 -10.19
CA ASP A 64 0.27 -1.20 -8.87
C ASP A 64 0.32 -2.65 -8.46
N VAL A 65 0.90 -2.92 -7.30
CA VAL A 65 0.96 -4.26 -6.73
C VAL A 65 0.15 -4.27 -5.44
N TYR A 66 -0.81 -5.16 -5.38
CA TYR A 66 -1.65 -5.37 -4.20
C TYR A 66 -1.37 -6.76 -3.65
N GLN A 67 -1.02 -6.83 -2.39
CA GLN A 67 -0.76 -8.11 -1.73
C GLN A 67 -1.29 -8.10 -0.30
N TRP A 68 -1.60 -9.29 0.20
CA TRP A 68 -2.00 -9.43 1.58
C TRP A 68 -0.83 -9.13 2.53
N ALA A 69 -1.10 -8.33 3.56
CA ALA A 69 -0.23 -8.32 4.73
C ALA A 69 -0.34 -9.65 5.47
N PRO A 70 0.68 -10.06 6.21
CA PRO A 70 0.60 -11.26 7.02
C PRO A 70 -0.66 -11.28 7.89
N GLY A 71 -1.36 -12.39 7.91
CA GLY A 71 -2.62 -12.56 8.62
C GLY A 71 -3.87 -12.37 7.77
N GLY A 72 -3.78 -11.63 6.66
CA GLY A 72 -4.89 -11.46 5.72
C GLY A 72 -5.98 -10.49 6.14
N PHE A 73 -5.67 -9.52 7.01
CA PHE A 73 -6.61 -8.47 7.43
C PHE A 73 -6.45 -7.17 6.66
N PHE A 74 -5.26 -6.95 6.13
CA PHE A 74 -4.93 -5.73 5.40
C PHE A 74 -4.31 -6.07 4.06
N VAL A 75 -4.60 -5.22 3.08
CA VAL A 75 -3.94 -5.26 1.78
C VAL A 75 -2.91 -4.16 1.73
N VAL A 76 -1.71 -4.50 1.31
CA VAL A 76 -0.63 -3.54 1.05
C VAL A 76 -0.60 -3.28 -0.45
N HIS A 77 -0.74 -2.03 -0.82
CA HIS A 77 -0.68 -1.56 -2.19
C HIS A 77 0.59 -0.75 -2.39
N CYS A 78 1.45 -1.20 -3.28
CA CYS A 78 2.63 -0.45 -3.69
C CYS A 78 2.38 0.12 -5.09
N ALA A 79 2.38 1.44 -5.19
CA ALA A 79 2.19 2.15 -6.44
C ALA A 79 3.50 2.75 -6.91
N TYR A 80 3.78 2.60 -8.19
CA TYR A 80 4.90 3.25 -8.84
C TYR A 80 4.48 3.66 -10.25
N GLY A 81 4.88 4.84 -10.66
CA GLY A 81 4.54 5.27 -12.00
C GLY A 81 5.27 6.51 -12.44
N LYS A 82 4.98 6.89 -13.69
CA LYS A 82 5.44 8.15 -14.28
C LYS A 82 4.25 8.90 -14.84
N ILE A 83 4.26 10.19 -14.63
CA ILE A 83 3.38 11.15 -15.31
C ILE A 83 4.30 12.10 -16.06
N GLY A 84 4.40 11.93 -17.38
CA GLY A 84 5.46 12.58 -18.16
C GLY A 84 6.82 12.07 -17.69
N ASP A 85 7.70 12.99 -17.29
CA ASP A 85 9.04 12.68 -16.79
C ASP A 85 9.08 12.56 -15.25
N ALA A 86 7.99 12.83 -14.56
CA ALA A 86 7.93 12.78 -13.11
C ALA A 86 7.66 11.38 -12.61
N SER A 87 8.50 10.89 -11.72
CA SER A 87 8.26 9.64 -10.99
C SER A 87 7.36 9.90 -9.81
N VAL A 88 6.32 9.11 -9.68
CA VAL A 88 5.32 9.21 -8.62
C VAL A 88 5.05 7.83 -8.04
N GLY A 89 4.52 7.78 -6.84
CA GLY A 89 4.13 6.52 -6.25
C GLY A 89 3.84 6.64 -4.78
N GLY A 90 3.80 5.51 -4.12
CA GLY A 90 3.55 5.44 -2.70
C GLY A 90 3.14 4.07 -2.23
N VAL A 91 2.72 4.02 -0.98
CA VAL A 91 2.25 2.80 -0.32
C VAL A 91 0.89 3.09 0.30
N GLU A 92 -0.04 2.19 0.08
CA GLU A 92 -1.38 2.27 0.68
C GLU A 92 -1.64 1.03 1.52
N ILE A 93 -2.27 1.23 2.66
CA ILE A 93 -2.76 0.16 3.51
C ILE A 93 -4.29 0.23 3.52
N ILE A 94 -4.92 -0.88 3.15
CA ILE A 94 -6.37 -0.99 3.03
C ILE A 94 -6.88 -2.03 4.02
N GLY A 95 -7.91 -1.71 4.77
CA GLY A 95 -8.52 -2.63 5.72
C GLY A 95 -10.00 -2.40 5.91
N ALA A 96 -10.67 -3.37 6.53
CA ALA A 96 -12.06 -3.25 6.91
C ALA A 96 -12.17 -2.50 8.24
N ASP A 97 -13.15 -1.61 8.34
CA ASP A 97 -13.43 -0.82 9.53
C ASP A 97 -14.95 -0.73 9.74
N GLY A 98 -15.47 -1.61 10.60
CA GLY A 98 -16.91 -1.72 10.76
C GLY A 98 -17.59 -2.12 9.47
N GLY A 99 -18.59 -1.36 9.04
CA GLY A 99 -19.28 -1.60 7.76
C GLY A 99 -18.61 -0.94 6.55
N ALA A 100 -17.40 -0.43 6.70
CA ALA A 100 -16.69 0.32 5.67
C ALA A 100 -15.29 -0.22 5.44
N TYR A 101 -14.64 0.27 4.39
CA TYR A 101 -13.21 0.07 4.18
C TYR A 101 -12.49 1.39 4.44
N ARG A 102 -11.32 1.30 5.04
CA ARG A 102 -10.46 2.44 5.29
C ARG A 102 -9.13 2.22 4.60
N SER A 103 -8.62 3.27 3.98
CA SER A 103 -7.28 3.23 3.42
C SER A 103 -6.47 4.44 3.85
N THR A 104 -5.16 4.24 3.94
CA THR A 104 -4.21 5.32 4.15
C THR A 104 -3.12 5.18 3.11
N PHE A 105 -2.93 6.23 2.32
CA PHE A 105 -1.94 6.29 1.26
C PHE A 105 -0.83 7.26 1.63
N TYR A 106 0.39 6.78 1.58
CA TYR A 106 1.61 7.55 1.83
C TYR A 106 2.29 7.79 0.49
N ASP A 107 2.23 9.01 -0.02
CA ASP A 107 2.74 9.30 -1.35
C ASP A 107 4.24 9.60 -1.36
N SER A 108 4.82 9.61 -2.55
CA SER A 108 6.25 9.85 -2.76
C SER A 108 6.69 11.30 -2.51
N PHE A 109 5.74 12.17 -2.19
CA PHE A 109 6.01 13.57 -1.85
C PHE A 109 5.93 13.84 -0.35
N GLY A 110 5.72 12.79 0.45
CA GLY A 110 5.61 12.89 1.90
C GLY A 110 4.24 13.23 2.43
N ASN A 111 3.21 13.16 1.59
CA ASN A 111 1.83 13.42 2.01
C ASN A 111 1.13 12.14 2.42
N VAL A 112 0.15 12.28 3.31
CA VAL A 112 -0.69 11.18 3.79
C VAL A 112 -2.14 11.46 3.42
N HIS A 113 -2.76 10.51 2.74
CA HIS A 113 -4.15 10.61 2.30
C HIS A 113 -4.97 9.50 2.97
N ARG A 114 -6.03 9.87 3.67
CA ARG A 114 -6.92 8.92 4.31
C ARG A 114 -8.27 8.92 3.61
N SER A 115 -8.76 7.72 3.34
CA SER A 115 -10.05 7.51 2.67
C SER A 115 -10.86 6.47 3.42
N ARG A 116 -12.19 6.61 3.34
CA ARG A 116 -13.14 5.66 3.88
C ARG A 116 -14.30 5.50 2.92
N ALA A 117 -14.58 4.26 2.61
CA ALA A 117 -15.67 3.92 1.67
C ALA A 117 -16.59 2.83 2.23
#